data_de3f39df912507cf0b53f6956f47992b
#
_entry.id   de3f39df912507cf0b53f6956f47992b
#
_cell.length_a   1.000
_cell.length_b   1.000
_cell.length_c   1.000
_cell.angle_alpha   90.00
_cell.angle_beta   90.00
_cell.angle_gamma   90.00
#
_symmetry.space_group_name_H-M   'P 1'
#
loop_
_entity.id
_entity.type
_entity.pdbx_description
1 polymer ?
#
loop_
_entity_poly.entity_id
_entity_poly.type
_entity_poly.pdbx_seq_one_letter_code
_entity_poly.pdbx_strand_id
1 'polypeptide(L)'
;MKYVSVLDDESKLPDVTFSEAVMRGFAPDGGMYWPKEVPRFEKEELKTLAKKSYREQVEIVLSKFLSGSEDEDFTGDDLKDMFKSDDPFKRFGHKNVLRTKTIDALDLDVVELWHGRTLAFKDLGMCVLAHVLERIVKKRKTKLTLLVGTSGDTGSAAAEAVRGLDNINLFVLYPKRNFSAITTIQERQMTVVSEKESNVNCIAVEGGSDALDVPIENLFHSDAKRLFLGSVNSVNIVRLVVQTVRGVQ
;
A
#
# COMPACT_ATOMS: atom_id res chain seq x y z
N MET A 1 -0.07 11.13 -17.25
CA MET A 1 -0.81 11.31 -15.98
C MET A 1 0.06 12.09 -15.01
N LYS A 2 -0.45 13.13 -14.38
CA LYS A 2 0.22 13.93 -13.35
C LYS A 2 -0.60 13.85 -12.05
N TYR A 3 0.06 14.05 -10.91
CA TYR A 3 -0.54 13.98 -9.58
C TYR A 3 -0.34 15.29 -8.84
N VAL A 4 -1.36 15.73 -8.12
CA VAL A 4 -1.41 16.98 -7.36
C VAL A 4 -1.81 16.72 -5.92
N SER A 5 -1.50 17.64 -5.01
CA SER A 5 -2.04 17.58 -3.65
C SER A 5 -3.52 17.92 -3.64
N VAL A 6 -4.31 17.21 -2.84
CA VAL A 6 -5.73 17.52 -2.64
C VAL A 6 -5.98 18.79 -1.81
N LEU A 7 -4.94 19.34 -1.16
CA LEU A 7 -5.01 20.57 -0.38
C LEU A 7 -4.49 21.79 -1.15
N ASP A 8 -3.88 21.59 -2.33
CA ASP A 8 -3.29 22.67 -3.12
C ASP A 8 -4.30 23.35 -4.04
N ASP A 9 -5.24 24.09 -3.45
CA ASP A 9 -6.30 24.78 -4.18
C ASP A 9 -5.79 25.88 -5.13
N GLU A 10 -4.56 26.39 -4.90
CA GLU A 10 -3.99 27.49 -5.67
C GLU A 10 -2.91 27.05 -6.67
N SER A 11 -2.73 25.73 -6.84
CA SER A 11 -1.72 25.13 -7.75
C SER A 11 -0.29 25.69 -7.51
N LYS A 12 0.06 25.89 -6.26
CA LYS A 12 1.38 26.38 -5.84
C LYS A 12 2.45 25.31 -5.81
N LEU A 13 2.03 24.05 -5.64
CA LEU A 13 2.93 22.91 -5.66
C LEU A 13 3.10 22.37 -7.09
N PRO A 14 4.28 21.89 -7.44
CA PRO A 14 4.51 21.28 -8.74
C PRO A 14 3.75 19.96 -8.85
N ASP A 15 3.20 19.70 -10.04
CA ASP A 15 2.69 18.40 -10.42
C ASP A 15 3.81 17.34 -10.31
N VAL A 16 3.49 16.15 -9.81
CA VAL A 16 4.46 15.06 -9.64
C VAL A 16 4.10 13.85 -10.50
N THR A 17 5.06 12.95 -10.72
CA THR A 17 4.83 11.66 -11.39
C THR A 17 4.15 10.68 -10.45
N PHE A 18 3.66 9.55 -10.99
CA PHE A 18 3.13 8.45 -10.18
C PHE A 18 4.15 7.94 -9.17
N SER A 19 5.38 7.67 -9.63
CA SER A 19 6.45 7.17 -8.75
C SER A 19 6.78 8.14 -7.63
N GLU A 20 6.79 9.44 -7.89
CA GLU A 20 6.99 10.44 -6.84
C GLU A 20 5.83 10.50 -5.85
N ALA A 21 4.59 10.46 -6.31
CA ALA A 21 3.40 10.42 -5.45
C ALA A 21 3.41 9.19 -4.54
N VAL A 22 3.76 8.01 -5.11
CA VAL A 22 3.86 6.75 -4.36
C VAL A 22 4.98 6.78 -3.33
N MET A 23 6.17 7.26 -3.71
CA MET A 23 7.34 7.30 -2.84
C MET A 23 7.17 8.27 -1.66
N ARG A 24 6.52 9.40 -1.89
CA ARG A 24 6.31 10.43 -0.85
C ARG A 24 5.13 10.08 0.07
N GLY A 25 4.05 9.54 -0.49
CA GLY A 25 2.79 9.28 0.22
C GLY A 25 2.01 10.55 0.54
N PHE A 26 2.63 11.56 1.17
CA PHE A 26 2.08 12.89 1.42
C PHE A 26 2.76 13.97 0.59
N ALA A 27 1.99 14.98 0.20
CA ALA A 27 2.51 16.21 -0.37
C ALA A 27 3.11 17.13 0.73
N PRO A 28 3.95 18.13 0.35
CA PRO A 28 4.58 19.03 1.33
C PRO A 28 3.62 19.84 2.19
N ASP A 29 2.37 20.04 1.73
CA ASP A 29 1.31 20.72 2.45
C ASP A 29 0.50 19.78 3.40
N GLY A 30 0.89 18.51 3.49
CA GLY A 30 0.21 17.48 4.27
C GLY A 30 -0.97 16.81 3.55
N GLY A 31 -1.29 17.23 2.34
CA GLY A 31 -2.33 16.62 1.50
C GLY A 31 -1.89 15.28 0.92
N MET A 32 -2.87 14.45 0.55
CA MET A 32 -2.57 13.26 -0.24
C MET A 32 -2.43 13.60 -1.72
N TYR A 33 -1.65 12.81 -2.43
CA TYR A 33 -1.57 12.93 -3.89
C TYR A 33 -2.75 12.26 -4.57
N TRP A 34 -3.36 12.98 -5.53
CA TRP A 34 -4.45 12.51 -6.36
C TRP A 34 -4.17 12.79 -7.84
N PRO A 35 -4.64 11.95 -8.77
CA PRO A 35 -4.44 12.24 -10.19
C PRO A 35 -5.18 13.54 -10.56
N LYS A 36 -4.50 14.41 -11.31
CA LYS A 36 -5.07 15.67 -11.79
C LYS A 36 -6.33 15.44 -12.61
N GLU A 37 -6.35 14.33 -13.36
CA GLU A 37 -7.50 13.85 -14.11
C GLU A 37 -7.80 12.41 -13.68
N VAL A 38 -8.96 12.17 -13.07
CA VAL A 38 -9.36 10.83 -12.64
C VAL A 38 -9.69 9.98 -13.86
N PRO A 39 -9.04 8.82 -14.03
CA PRO A 39 -9.32 7.92 -15.14
C PRO A 39 -10.78 7.48 -15.15
N ARG A 40 -11.39 7.47 -16.32
CA ARG A 40 -12.77 7.03 -16.50
C ARG A 40 -12.81 5.66 -17.17
N PHE A 41 -13.84 4.91 -16.84
CA PHE A 41 -14.17 3.64 -17.47
C PHE A 41 -15.50 3.80 -18.20
N GLU A 42 -15.52 3.38 -19.45
CA GLU A 42 -16.77 3.27 -20.20
C GLU A 42 -17.60 2.10 -19.71
N LYS A 43 -18.92 2.15 -19.92
CA LYS A 43 -19.85 1.12 -19.42
C LYS A 43 -19.48 -0.30 -19.87
N GLU A 44 -19.02 -0.45 -21.11
CA GLU A 44 -18.62 -1.75 -21.67
C GLU A 44 -17.27 -2.24 -21.11
N GLU A 45 -16.37 -1.31 -20.79
CA GLU A 45 -15.13 -1.65 -20.08
C GLU A 45 -15.44 -2.19 -18.67
N LEU A 46 -16.37 -1.55 -17.94
CA LEU A 46 -16.80 -2.02 -16.60
C LEU A 46 -17.42 -3.42 -16.67
N LYS A 47 -18.28 -3.69 -17.65
CA LYS A 47 -18.86 -5.02 -17.86
C LYS A 47 -17.80 -6.10 -18.15
N THR A 48 -16.75 -5.72 -18.87
CA THR A 48 -15.63 -6.60 -19.16
C THR A 48 -14.77 -6.83 -17.91
N LEU A 49 -14.50 -5.73 -17.18
CA LEU A 49 -13.72 -5.74 -15.94
C LEU A 49 -14.39 -6.62 -14.87
N ALA A 50 -15.71 -6.56 -14.72
CA ALA A 50 -16.47 -7.36 -13.76
C ALA A 50 -16.34 -8.88 -13.97
N LYS A 51 -15.98 -9.34 -15.19
CA LYS A 51 -15.76 -10.76 -15.51
C LYS A 51 -14.33 -11.23 -15.23
N LYS A 52 -13.44 -10.33 -14.84
CA LYS A 52 -12.04 -10.62 -14.58
C LYS A 52 -11.81 -11.03 -13.12
N SER A 53 -10.73 -11.77 -12.88
CA SER A 53 -10.27 -12.01 -11.50
C SER A 53 -9.86 -10.69 -10.83
N TYR A 54 -9.93 -10.62 -9.51
CA TYR A 54 -9.50 -9.44 -8.75
C TYR A 54 -8.07 -9.00 -9.11
N ARG A 55 -7.15 -9.94 -9.30
CA ARG A 55 -5.79 -9.69 -9.74
C ARG A 55 -5.74 -8.94 -11.08
N GLU A 56 -6.48 -9.44 -12.09
CA GLU A 56 -6.55 -8.79 -13.41
C GLU A 56 -7.24 -7.42 -13.33
N GLN A 57 -8.26 -7.30 -12.47
CA GLN A 57 -8.95 -6.02 -12.23
C GLN A 57 -7.98 -4.98 -11.66
N VAL A 58 -7.17 -5.34 -10.66
CA VAL A 58 -6.15 -4.45 -10.06
C VAL A 58 -5.13 -4.03 -11.12
N GLU A 59 -4.63 -4.95 -11.93
CA GLU A 59 -3.68 -4.64 -13.01
C GLU A 59 -4.27 -3.65 -14.03
N ILE A 60 -5.50 -3.89 -14.51
CA ILE A 60 -6.19 -3.05 -15.48
C ILE A 60 -6.48 -1.66 -14.90
N VAL A 61 -6.99 -1.60 -13.67
CA VAL A 61 -7.30 -0.31 -13.03
C VAL A 61 -6.03 0.50 -12.80
N LEU A 62 -4.98 -0.08 -12.23
CA LEU A 62 -3.70 0.61 -12.04
C LEU A 62 -3.09 1.07 -13.36
N SER A 63 -3.22 0.29 -14.45
CA SER A 63 -2.70 0.70 -15.75
C SER A 63 -3.32 2.00 -16.28
N LYS A 64 -4.60 2.26 -15.97
CA LYS A 64 -5.25 3.54 -16.30
C LYS A 64 -4.65 4.72 -15.53
N PHE A 65 -4.23 4.51 -14.28
CA PHE A 65 -3.55 5.53 -13.48
C PHE A 65 -2.10 5.79 -13.92
N LEU A 66 -1.54 4.94 -14.76
CA LEU A 66 -0.22 5.11 -15.39
C LEU A 66 -0.31 5.66 -16.82
N SER A 67 -1.48 5.67 -17.44
CA SER A 67 -1.67 6.07 -18.84
C SER A 67 -1.25 7.51 -19.07
N GLY A 68 -0.52 7.77 -20.19
CA GLY A 68 -0.06 9.11 -20.55
C GLY A 68 0.92 9.70 -19.52
N SER A 69 1.55 8.88 -18.71
CA SER A 69 2.59 9.30 -17.78
C SER A 69 3.94 9.40 -18.48
N GLU A 70 4.69 10.46 -18.16
CA GLU A 70 6.11 10.60 -18.50
C GLU A 70 7.03 9.96 -17.43
N ASP A 71 6.45 9.12 -16.58
CA ASP A 71 7.15 8.46 -15.49
C ASP A 71 8.04 7.34 -16.02
N GLU A 72 9.34 7.50 -15.90
CA GLU A 72 10.32 6.50 -16.33
C GLU A 72 10.62 5.47 -15.23
N ASP A 73 10.30 5.77 -13.97
CA ASP A 73 10.63 4.92 -12.82
C ASP A 73 9.64 3.76 -12.64
N PHE A 74 8.38 3.96 -13.04
CA PHE A 74 7.37 2.90 -13.03
C PHE A 74 6.37 3.08 -14.18
N THR A 75 6.44 2.19 -15.14
CA THR A 75 5.64 2.23 -16.38
C THR A 75 4.53 1.17 -16.38
N GLY A 76 3.66 1.23 -17.39
CA GLY A 76 2.67 0.17 -17.62
C GLY A 76 3.29 -1.20 -17.91
N ASP A 77 4.49 -1.24 -18.48
CA ASP A 77 5.19 -2.51 -18.72
C ASP A 77 5.86 -3.05 -17.44
N ASP A 78 6.36 -2.17 -16.56
CA ASP A 78 6.81 -2.55 -15.22
C ASP A 78 5.66 -3.15 -14.40
N LEU A 79 4.45 -2.59 -14.53
CA LEU A 79 3.24 -3.13 -13.88
C LEU A 79 2.89 -4.52 -14.40
N LYS A 80 2.85 -4.73 -15.69
CA LYS A 80 2.58 -6.05 -16.31
C LYS A 80 3.63 -7.08 -15.91
N ASP A 81 4.91 -6.70 -15.96
CA ASP A 81 5.99 -7.60 -15.54
C ASP A 81 5.90 -7.93 -14.06
N MET A 82 5.54 -6.98 -13.21
CA MET A 82 5.32 -7.21 -11.78
C MET A 82 4.29 -8.32 -11.55
N PHE A 83 3.12 -8.23 -12.17
CA PHE A 83 2.08 -9.25 -12.03
C PHE A 83 2.44 -10.58 -12.67
N LYS A 84 3.30 -10.61 -13.67
CA LYS A 84 3.76 -11.83 -14.35
C LYS A 84 4.87 -12.55 -13.59
N SER A 85 5.89 -11.81 -13.15
CA SER A 85 7.13 -12.40 -12.61
C SER A 85 7.17 -12.44 -11.08
N ASP A 86 6.49 -11.53 -10.42
CA ASP A 86 6.50 -11.38 -8.96
C ASP A 86 5.13 -10.91 -8.43
N ASP A 87 4.11 -11.73 -8.68
CA ASP A 87 2.71 -11.43 -8.34
C ASP A 87 2.56 -11.05 -6.86
N PRO A 88 2.10 -9.82 -6.55
CA PRO A 88 1.88 -9.38 -5.18
C PRO A 88 0.92 -10.28 -4.38
N PHE A 89 -0.01 -10.94 -5.07
CA PHE A 89 -1.02 -11.81 -4.43
C PHE A 89 -0.61 -13.27 -4.29
N LYS A 90 0.62 -13.64 -4.70
CA LYS A 90 1.11 -15.04 -4.68
C LYS A 90 1.04 -15.74 -3.32
N ARG A 91 0.97 -14.97 -2.22
CA ARG A 91 0.91 -15.50 -0.85
C ARG A 91 -0.50 -15.53 -0.26
N PHE A 92 -1.53 -15.15 -1.03
CA PHE A 92 -2.91 -15.21 -0.54
C PHE A 92 -3.40 -16.67 -0.43
N GLY A 93 -4.20 -16.94 0.59
CA GLY A 93 -4.70 -18.27 0.87
C GLY A 93 -5.81 -18.76 -0.07
N HIS A 94 -6.38 -17.87 -0.86
CA HIS A 94 -7.41 -18.20 -1.84
C HIS A 94 -6.99 -17.77 -3.26
N LYS A 95 -7.16 -18.67 -4.24
CA LYS A 95 -6.74 -18.47 -5.64
C LYS A 95 -7.31 -17.23 -6.31
N ASN A 96 -8.51 -16.82 -5.92
CA ASN A 96 -9.18 -15.64 -6.48
C ASN A 96 -8.84 -14.35 -5.72
N VAL A 97 -7.98 -14.42 -4.68
CA VAL A 97 -7.63 -13.31 -3.79
C VAL A 97 -8.83 -12.83 -2.96
N LEU A 98 -9.91 -12.45 -3.59
CA LEU A 98 -11.23 -12.17 -3.00
C LEU A 98 -12.21 -13.30 -3.32
N ARG A 99 -13.19 -13.48 -2.43
CA ARG A 99 -14.31 -14.37 -2.62
C ARG A 99 -15.58 -13.63 -2.22
N THR A 100 -16.61 -13.74 -3.06
CA THR A 100 -17.95 -13.28 -2.72
C THR A 100 -18.83 -14.51 -2.39
N LYS A 101 -19.60 -14.40 -1.32
CA LYS A 101 -20.56 -15.41 -0.89
C LYS A 101 -21.94 -14.78 -0.79
N THR A 102 -22.87 -15.27 -1.60
CA THR A 102 -24.28 -14.88 -1.53
C THR A 102 -24.99 -15.61 -0.39
N ILE A 103 -25.78 -14.90 0.38
CA ILE A 103 -26.69 -15.42 1.40
C ILE A 103 -28.12 -15.18 0.89
N ASP A 104 -28.63 -16.12 0.12
CA ASP A 104 -29.90 -15.99 -0.59
C ASP A 104 -31.07 -15.62 0.33
N ALA A 105 -31.10 -16.17 1.54
CA ALA A 105 -32.14 -15.90 2.53
C ALA A 105 -32.20 -14.42 2.98
N LEU A 106 -31.14 -13.65 2.75
CA LEU A 106 -31.01 -12.26 3.16
C LEU A 106 -30.86 -11.31 1.97
N ASP A 107 -30.84 -11.84 0.75
CA ASP A 107 -30.49 -11.09 -0.48
C ASP A 107 -29.21 -10.26 -0.27
N LEU A 108 -28.17 -10.90 0.27
CA LEU A 108 -26.93 -10.26 0.70
C LEU A 108 -25.71 -10.93 0.09
N ASP A 109 -24.84 -10.14 -0.51
CA ASP A 109 -23.52 -10.55 -0.94
C ASP A 109 -22.47 -10.13 0.10
N VAL A 110 -21.69 -11.10 0.57
CA VAL A 110 -20.58 -10.89 1.51
C VAL A 110 -19.26 -11.03 0.76
N VAL A 111 -18.50 -9.96 0.67
CA VAL A 111 -17.14 -9.97 0.09
C VAL A 111 -16.14 -10.28 1.17
N GLU A 112 -15.47 -11.42 1.05
CA GLU A 112 -14.46 -11.89 2.01
C GLU A 112 -13.10 -11.24 1.72
N LEU A 113 -12.61 -10.38 2.64
CA LEU A 113 -11.36 -9.60 2.48
C LEU A 113 -10.18 -10.18 3.28
N TRP A 114 -10.33 -11.33 3.92
CA TRP A 114 -9.37 -11.89 4.89
C TRP A 114 -8.50 -13.01 4.33
N HIS A 115 -8.39 -13.16 3.02
CA HIS A 115 -7.60 -14.23 2.42
C HIS A 115 -6.09 -13.92 2.32
N GLY A 116 -5.65 -12.75 2.76
CA GLY A 116 -4.24 -12.40 2.88
C GLY A 116 -3.57 -13.06 4.10
N ARG A 117 -2.26 -12.86 4.24
CA ARG A 117 -1.44 -13.52 5.27
C ARG A 117 -1.74 -13.06 6.68
N THR A 118 -2.19 -11.82 6.86
CA THR A 118 -2.51 -11.28 8.19
C THR A 118 -4.00 -11.36 8.52
N LEU A 119 -4.81 -11.83 7.57
CA LEU A 119 -6.26 -11.88 7.64
C LEU A 119 -6.91 -10.48 7.70
N ALA A 120 -6.15 -9.42 7.54
CA ALA A 120 -6.66 -8.06 7.47
C ALA A 120 -6.84 -7.63 6.01
N PHE A 121 -7.90 -6.87 5.72
CA PHE A 121 -8.14 -6.31 4.38
C PHE A 121 -6.98 -5.44 3.86
N LYS A 122 -6.14 -4.97 4.77
CA LYS A 122 -4.96 -4.15 4.46
C LYS A 122 -3.93 -4.89 3.60
N ASP A 123 -3.89 -6.22 3.67
CA ASP A 123 -3.01 -7.05 2.84
C ASP A 123 -3.19 -6.77 1.34
N LEU A 124 -4.43 -6.50 0.89
CA LEU A 124 -4.75 -6.23 -0.51
C LEU A 124 -3.97 -5.03 -1.08
N GLY A 125 -4.00 -3.90 -0.38
CA GLY A 125 -3.31 -2.69 -0.82
C GLY A 125 -1.82 -2.68 -0.51
N MET A 126 -1.44 -3.26 0.64
CA MET A 126 -0.05 -3.25 1.10
C MET A 126 0.87 -4.10 0.23
N CYS A 127 0.44 -5.30 -0.19
CA CYS A 127 1.29 -6.15 -1.02
C CYS A 127 1.56 -5.52 -2.39
N VAL A 128 0.57 -4.88 -3.01
CA VAL A 128 0.76 -4.17 -4.29
C VAL A 128 1.66 -2.96 -4.10
N LEU A 129 1.42 -2.14 -3.06
CA LEU A 129 2.26 -0.98 -2.76
C LEU A 129 3.72 -1.36 -2.55
N ALA A 130 4.00 -2.39 -1.76
CA ALA A 130 5.36 -2.83 -1.49
C ALA A 130 6.10 -3.26 -2.76
N HIS A 131 5.43 -4.01 -3.66
CA HIS A 131 6.04 -4.44 -4.92
C HIS A 131 6.23 -3.28 -5.91
N VAL A 132 5.33 -2.30 -5.94
CA VAL A 132 5.52 -1.06 -6.72
C VAL A 132 6.73 -0.29 -6.21
N LEU A 133 6.82 -0.06 -4.89
CA LEU A 133 7.97 0.62 -4.27
C LEU A 133 9.28 -0.10 -4.55
N GLU A 134 9.33 -1.43 -4.40
CA GLU A 134 10.52 -2.24 -4.68
C GLU A 134 11.00 -2.04 -6.13
N ARG A 135 10.10 -2.03 -7.11
CA ARG A 135 10.45 -1.82 -8.52
C ARG A 135 10.98 -0.41 -8.78
N ILE A 136 10.35 0.61 -8.19
CA ILE A 136 10.81 1.99 -8.30
C ILE A 136 12.25 2.12 -7.78
N VAL A 137 12.50 1.67 -6.53
CA VAL A 137 13.83 1.83 -5.91
C VAL A 137 14.90 0.96 -6.58
N LYS A 138 14.54 -0.22 -7.06
CA LYS A 138 15.43 -1.08 -7.83
C LYS A 138 15.86 -0.40 -9.13
N LYS A 139 14.94 0.22 -9.85
CA LYS A 139 15.22 0.95 -11.09
C LYS A 139 16.08 2.19 -10.84
N ARG A 140 15.82 2.89 -9.73
CA ARG A 140 16.65 4.01 -9.25
C ARG A 140 17.99 3.58 -8.66
N LYS A 141 18.25 2.28 -8.49
CA LYS A 141 19.45 1.71 -7.83
C LYS A 141 19.66 2.28 -6.42
N THR A 142 18.56 2.43 -5.67
CA THR A 142 18.55 2.95 -4.30
C THR A 142 17.90 1.96 -3.34
N LYS A 143 17.94 2.27 -2.05
CA LYS A 143 17.17 1.55 -1.02
C LYS A 143 16.14 2.49 -0.41
N LEU A 144 15.07 1.93 0.12
CA LEU A 144 14.01 2.66 0.81
C LEU A 144 13.86 2.14 2.23
N THR A 145 13.77 3.04 3.18
CA THR A 145 13.38 2.72 4.55
C THR A 145 11.94 3.14 4.76
N LEU A 146 11.09 2.19 5.10
CA LEU A 146 9.70 2.43 5.47
C LEU A 146 9.58 2.50 6.99
N LEU A 147 8.87 3.52 7.45
CA LEU A 147 8.56 3.70 8.87
C LEU A 147 7.03 3.69 9.03
N VAL A 148 6.54 2.85 9.93
CA VAL A 148 5.11 2.74 10.21
C VAL A 148 4.84 2.68 11.70
N GLY A 149 4.00 3.58 12.21
CA GLY A 149 3.36 3.46 13.51
C GLY A 149 2.07 2.64 13.39
N THR A 150 1.82 1.75 14.32
CA THR A 150 0.64 0.88 14.25
C THR A 150 0.09 0.53 15.61
N SER A 151 -1.23 0.43 15.70
CA SER A 151 -1.94 -0.17 16.82
C SER A 151 -2.29 -1.66 16.59
N GLY A 152 -1.79 -2.26 15.48
CA GLY A 152 -2.05 -3.68 15.17
C GLY A 152 -1.94 -4.05 13.68
N ASP A 153 -3.06 -4.10 12.96
CA ASP A 153 -3.17 -4.68 11.62
C ASP A 153 -2.29 -4.04 10.54
N THR A 154 -2.03 -2.73 10.63
CA THR A 154 -1.22 -2.04 9.59
C THR A 154 0.23 -2.51 9.63
N GLY A 155 0.80 -2.68 10.83
CA GLY A 155 2.18 -3.13 10.98
C GLY A 155 2.39 -4.56 10.50
N SER A 156 1.48 -5.47 10.83
CA SER A 156 1.55 -6.86 10.37
C SER A 156 1.39 -6.97 8.84
N ALA A 157 0.44 -6.21 8.26
CA ALA A 157 0.26 -6.17 6.81
C ALA A 157 1.48 -5.58 6.09
N ALA A 158 2.10 -4.53 6.64
CA ALA A 158 3.33 -3.96 6.09
C ALA A 158 4.51 -4.95 6.18
N ALA A 159 4.68 -5.61 7.33
CA ALA A 159 5.73 -6.62 7.53
C ALA A 159 5.63 -7.78 6.53
N GLU A 160 4.44 -8.35 6.35
CA GLU A 160 4.24 -9.41 5.35
C GLU A 160 4.37 -8.91 3.91
N ALA A 161 4.00 -7.66 3.62
CA ALA A 161 4.10 -7.09 2.29
C ALA A 161 5.55 -6.90 1.83
N VAL A 162 6.44 -6.45 2.72
CA VAL A 162 7.87 -6.21 2.39
C VAL A 162 8.75 -7.43 2.61
N ARG A 163 8.19 -8.51 3.11
CA ARG A 163 8.92 -9.74 3.42
C ARG A 163 9.68 -10.27 2.22
N GLY A 164 11.00 -10.36 2.35
CA GLY A 164 11.88 -10.88 1.31
C GLY A 164 12.10 -9.93 0.12
N LEU A 165 11.79 -8.64 0.26
CA LEU A 165 12.18 -7.61 -0.71
C LEU A 165 13.60 -7.11 -0.39
N ASP A 166 14.44 -6.99 -1.40
CA ASP A 166 15.89 -6.75 -1.22
C ASP A 166 16.24 -5.27 -1.00
N ASN A 167 15.40 -4.35 -1.50
CA ASN A 167 15.70 -2.92 -1.51
C ASN A 167 14.84 -2.11 -0.54
N ILE A 168 13.99 -2.77 0.24
CA ILE A 168 13.11 -2.14 1.23
C ILE A 168 13.44 -2.64 2.63
N ASN A 169 13.75 -1.70 3.54
CA ASN A 169 13.81 -1.94 4.97
C ASN A 169 12.54 -1.39 5.63
N LEU A 170 11.99 -2.12 6.58
CA LEU A 170 10.79 -1.70 7.33
C LEU A 170 11.10 -1.61 8.82
N PHE A 171 10.71 -0.49 9.41
CA PHE A 171 10.62 -0.31 10.86
C PHE A 171 9.14 -0.17 11.25
N VAL A 172 8.68 -1.09 12.10
CA VAL A 172 7.33 -1.08 12.67
C VAL A 172 7.43 -0.65 14.13
N LEU A 173 6.90 0.52 14.43
CA LEU A 173 6.76 1.01 15.79
C LEU A 173 5.37 0.63 16.31
N TYR A 174 5.32 -0.05 17.45
CA TYR A 174 4.05 -0.45 18.04
C TYR A 174 4.07 -0.26 19.56
N PRO A 175 2.92 0.08 20.18
CA PRO A 175 2.87 0.27 21.62
C PRO A 175 3.02 -1.06 22.36
N LYS A 176 3.78 -1.07 23.46
CA LYS A 176 3.80 -2.22 24.37
C LYS A 176 2.39 -2.51 24.90
N ARG A 177 2.05 -3.78 25.06
CA ARG A 177 0.71 -4.23 25.53
C ARG A 177 0.20 -3.53 26.78
N ASN A 178 1.06 -3.16 27.70
CA ASN A 178 0.66 -2.46 28.92
C ASN A 178 0.15 -1.03 28.67
N PHE A 179 0.34 -0.49 27.48
CA PHE A 179 -0.01 0.88 27.11
C PHE A 179 -1.07 0.97 26.02
N SER A 180 -1.49 -0.15 25.43
CA SER A 180 -2.50 -0.15 24.37
C SER A 180 -3.30 -1.44 24.31
N ALA A 181 -4.37 -1.42 23.50
CA ALA A 181 -5.24 -2.56 23.23
C ALA A 181 -4.67 -3.56 22.20
N ILE A 182 -3.38 -3.47 21.83
CA ILE A 182 -2.77 -4.43 20.90
C ILE A 182 -2.88 -5.85 21.44
N THR A 183 -3.38 -6.76 20.62
CA THR A 183 -3.54 -8.15 21.01
C THR A 183 -2.23 -8.93 20.85
N THR A 184 -2.10 -10.03 21.61
CA THR A 184 -0.96 -10.95 21.48
C THR A 184 -0.83 -11.49 20.06
N ILE A 185 -1.94 -11.70 19.36
CA ILE A 185 -1.94 -12.21 17.99
C ILE A 185 -1.37 -11.15 17.05
N GLN A 186 -1.82 -9.90 17.15
CA GLN A 186 -1.32 -8.80 16.30
C GLN A 186 0.18 -8.56 16.52
N GLU A 187 0.63 -8.52 17.77
CA GLU A 187 2.06 -8.42 18.07
C GLU A 187 2.84 -9.60 17.47
N ARG A 188 2.35 -10.82 17.61
CA ARG A 188 3.01 -12.01 17.08
C ARG A 188 3.06 -12.04 15.56
N GLN A 189 2.01 -11.58 14.87
CA GLN A 189 2.02 -11.47 13.41
C GLN A 189 3.14 -10.56 12.88
N MET A 190 3.46 -9.48 13.58
CA MET A 190 4.59 -8.59 13.22
C MET A 190 5.94 -9.22 13.57
N THR A 191 6.10 -9.66 14.80
CA THR A 191 7.40 -10.11 15.32
C THR A 191 7.87 -11.41 14.68
N VAL A 192 6.98 -12.31 14.28
CA VAL A 192 7.36 -13.55 13.59
C VAL A 192 8.00 -13.30 12.22
N VAL A 193 7.64 -12.21 11.55
CA VAL A 193 8.29 -11.81 10.30
C VAL A 193 9.67 -11.24 10.60
N SER A 194 9.75 -10.32 11.58
CA SER A 194 11.02 -9.73 12.02
C SER A 194 12.05 -10.76 12.52
N GLU A 195 11.62 -11.87 13.10
CA GLU A 195 12.51 -12.97 13.50
C GLU A 195 13.14 -13.74 12.33
N LYS A 196 12.55 -13.65 11.14
CA LYS A 196 12.93 -14.44 9.96
C LYS A 196 13.56 -13.63 8.84
N GLU A 197 13.21 -12.36 8.76
CA GLU A 197 13.57 -11.48 7.65
C GLU A 197 14.40 -10.29 8.17
N SER A 198 15.61 -10.16 7.70
CA SER A 198 16.56 -9.12 8.13
C SER A 198 16.15 -7.70 7.74
N ASN A 199 15.22 -7.55 6.78
CA ASN A 199 14.72 -6.27 6.32
C ASN A 199 13.48 -5.77 7.10
N VAL A 200 13.00 -6.52 8.11
CA VAL A 200 11.84 -6.15 8.92
C VAL A 200 12.26 -6.00 10.38
N ASN A 201 12.05 -4.83 10.96
CA ASN A 201 12.40 -4.49 12.33
C ASN A 201 11.15 -4.07 13.10
N CYS A 202 10.82 -4.76 14.17
CA CYS A 202 9.68 -4.43 15.05
C CYS A 202 10.18 -3.88 16.37
N ILE A 203 9.71 -2.67 16.73
CA ILE A 203 10.16 -1.94 17.93
C ILE A 203 8.95 -1.65 18.81
N ALA A 204 8.94 -2.25 20.00
CA ALA A 204 7.93 -1.97 21.00
C ALA A 204 8.25 -0.67 21.77
N VAL A 205 7.32 0.27 21.77
CA VAL A 205 7.48 1.60 22.36
C VAL A 205 6.59 1.75 23.59
N GLU A 206 7.05 2.45 24.59
CA GLU A 206 6.24 2.82 25.76
C GLU A 206 5.34 4.01 25.39
N GLY A 207 4.03 3.87 25.64
CA GLY A 207 3.03 4.86 25.28
C GLY A 207 1.89 4.27 24.45
N GLY A 208 0.83 5.06 24.24
CA GLY A 208 -0.29 4.70 23.38
C GLY A 208 0.04 4.87 21.91
N SER A 209 -0.91 4.51 21.03
CA SER A 209 -0.76 4.68 19.57
C SER A 209 -0.45 6.12 19.16
N ASP A 210 -1.12 7.09 19.79
CA ASP A 210 -0.94 8.53 19.47
C ASP A 210 0.47 9.03 19.82
N ALA A 211 1.14 8.39 20.79
CA ALA A 211 2.53 8.70 21.15
C ALA A 211 3.54 8.31 20.06
N LEU A 212 3.14 7.51 19.08
CA LEU A 212 4.00 7.10 17.95
C LEU A 212 3.97 8.12 16.81
N ASP A 213 2.92 8.90 16.68
CA ASP A 213 2.73 9.79 15.53
C ASP A 213 3.72 10.95 15.56
N VAL A 214 3.88 11.61 16.72
CA VAL A 214 4.78 12.77 16.88
C VAL A 214 6.25 12.46 16.53
N PRO A 215 6.89 11.38 17.03
CA PRO A 215 8.27 11.04 16.63
C PRO A 215 8.37 10.70 15.13
N ILE A 216 7.37 10.06 14.55
CA ILE A 216 7.34 9.70 13.13
C ILE A 216 7.26 10.96 12.28
N GLU A 217 6.33 11.87 12.57
CA GLU A 217 6.19 13.14 11.89
C GLU A 217 7.48 13.99 11.97
N ASN A 218 8.06 14.11 13.16
CA ASN A 218 9.32 14.83 13.34
C ASN A 218 10.45 14.26 12.49
N LEU A 219 10.53 12.92 12.38
CA LEU A 219 11.53 12.27 11.56
C LEU A 219 11.32 12.55 10.07
N PHE A 220 10.06 12.54 9.60
CA PHE A 220 9.74 12.88 8.22
C PHE A 220 10.05 14.36 7.90
N HIS A 221 9.80 15.26 8.82
CA HIS A 221 10.10 16.69 8.62
C HIS A 221 11.60 17.02 8.64
N SER A 222 12.38 16.35 9.48
CA SER A 222 13.80 16.68 9.67
C SER A 222 14.76 15.92 8.76
N ASP A 223 14.58 14.61 8.62
CA ASP A 223 15.60 13.71 8.07
C ASP A 223 15.10 12.81 6.91
N ALA A 224 13.85 12.95 6.48
CA ALA A 224 13.24 12.04 5.51
C ALA A 224 14.06 11.82 4.24
N LYS A 225 14.62 12.91 3.67
CA LYS A 225 15.46 12.83 2.46
C LYS A 225 16.78 12.13 2.71
N ARG A 226 17.43 12.41 3.83
CA ARG A 226 18.74 11.83 4.21
C ARG A 226 18.64 10.35 4.52
N LEU A 227 17.52 9.93 5.11
CA LEU A 227 17.27 8.55 5.51
C LEU A 227 16.54 7.73 4.43
N PHE A 228 16.23 8.33 3.28
CA PHE A 228 15.42 7.69 2.23
C PHE A 228 14.12 7.10 2.81
N LEU A 229 13.43 7.91 3.63
CA LEU A 229 12.20 7.49 4.27
C LEU A 229 11.02 7.54 3.30
N GLY A 230 10.20 6.50 3.35
CA GLY A 230 8.91 6.41 2.69
C GLY A 230 7.82 5.99 3.67
N SER A 231 6.57 6.16 3.27
CA SER A 231 5.41 5.81 4.07
C SER A 231 4.50 4.82 3.35
N VAL A 232 3.99 3.86 4.10
CA VAL A 232 2.96 2.91 3.65
C VAL A 232 1.59 3.24 4.26
N ASN A 233 1.35 4.50 4.57
CA ASN A 233 0.11 4.97 5.18
C ASN A 233 -1.14 4.67 4.33
N SER A 234 -2.32 4.89 4.92
CA SER A 234 -3.61 4.59 4.28
C SER A 234 -3.96 5.53 3.11
N VAL A 235 -3.29 6.66 3.00
CA VAL A 235 -3.53 7.69 1.97
C VAL A 235 -2.65 7.51 0.72
N ASN A 236 -1.76 6.51 0.68
CA ASN A 236 -0.95 6.25 -0.52
C ASN A 236 -1.86 5.87 -1.69
N ILE A 237 -1.65 6.55 -2.84
CA ILE A 237 -2.51 6.40 -4.02
C ILE A 237 -2.64 4.95 -4.50
N VAL A 238 -1.60 4.13 -4.44
CA VAL A 238 -1.66 2.71 -4.81
C VAL A 238 -2.66 1.97 -3.93
N ARG A 239 -2.65 2.21 -2.61
CA ARG A 239 -3.59 1.57 -1.69
C ARG A 239 -5.02 1.97 -1.97
N LEU A 240 -5.26 3.27 -2.23
CA LEU A 240 -6.58 3.79 -2.58
C LEU A 240 -7.10 3.13 -3.86
N VAL A 241 -6.31 3.13 -4.93
CA VAL A 241 -6.69 2.54 -6.22
C VAL A 241 -6.98 1.04 -6.09
N VAL A 242 -6.11 0.28 -5.44
CA VAL A 242 -6.33 -1.17 -5.25
C VAL A 242 -7.60 -1.46 -4.45
N GLN A 243 -7.92 -0.61 -3.47
CA GLN A 243 -9.11 -0.80 -2.65
C GLN A 243 -10.42 -0.44 -3.37
N THR A 244 -10.40 0.47 -4.38
CA THR A 244 -11.60 0.78 -5.17
C THR A 244 -12.07 -0.38 -6.03
N VAL A 245 -11.16 -1.25 -6.46
CA VAL A 245 -11.47 -2.43 -7.29
C VAL A 245 -12.46 -3.39 -6.63
N ARG A 246 -12.59 -3.38 -5.31
CA ARG A 246 -13.54 -4.22 -4.57
C ARG A 246 -15.01 -3.97 -4.91
N GLY A 247 -15.34 -2.78 -5.42
CA GLY A 247 -16.70 -2.41 -5.81
C GLY A 247 -17.10 -2.80 -7.24
N VAL A 248 -16.22 -3.47 -7.99
CA VAL A 248 -16.45 -3.84 -9.40
C VAL A 248 -16.98 -5.28 -9.55
N GLN A 249 -17.01 -6.04 -8.47
CA GLN A 249 -17.52 -7.44 -8.46
C GLN A 249 -19.03 -7.51 -8.29
#